data_07d68b65fafc92ce875983e8dedb86dd
#
_entry.id   07d68b65fafc92ce875983e8dedb86dd
#
_cell.length_a   1.000
_cell.length_b   1.000
_cell.length_c   1.000
_cell.angle_alpha   90.00
_cell.angle_beta   90.00
_cell.angle_gamma   90.00
#
_symmetry.space_group_name_H-M   'P 1'
#
loop_
_entity.id
_entity.type
_entity.pdbx_description
1 polymer ?
#
loop_
_entity_poly.entity_id
_entity_poly.type
_entity_poly.pdbx_seq_one_letter_code
_entity_poly.pdbx_strand_id
1 'polypeptide(L)'
;VYLAIHLQGTKKMHSNSEMNEIENYLENDIQQLTKEILRRMDNVYSLNLFQDNELMLSLSLHLEPAINRYKHQMNLRNPLLEEIKNKYLFSYEAALTIAAEVIKESLGITIDENEIGYIALHFEAALERQKQNQKSKKRCLIVCASGLGTAQLLLLKLQDSFYDELNILGTTEYYNL
;
A
#
# COMPACT_ATOMS: atom_id res chain seq x y z
N VAL A 1 -7.44 -18.59 -17.52
CA VAL A 1 -8.10 -17.67 -16.57
C VAL A 1 -7.12 -17.23 -15.48
N TYR A 2 -6.38 -18.13 -14.83
CA TYR A 2 -5.45 -17.84 -13.72
C TYR A 2 -4.31 -16.89 -14.09
N LEU A 3 -3.70 -17.08 -15.27
CA LEU A 3 -2.60 -16.23 -15.78
C LEU A 3 -3.10 -14.81 -16.10
N ALA A 4 -4.34 -14.66 -16.55
CA ALA A 4 -4.95 -13.38 -16.88
C ALA A 4 -5.22 -12.53 -15.64
N ILE A 5 -5.65 -13.15 -14.53
CA ILE A 5 -5.90 -12.46 -13.24
C ILE A 5 -4.58 -11.98 -12.63
N HIS A 6 -3.51 -12.79 -12.73
CA HIS A 6 -2.18 -12.39 -12.23
C HIS A 6 -1.58 -11.24 -13.05
N LEU A 7 -1.77 -11.23 -14.37
CA LEU A 7 -1.33 -10.14 -15.25
C LEU A 7 -2.18 -8.86 -15.08
N GLN A 8 -3.46 -8.97 -14.70
CA GLN A 8 -4.29 -7.81 -14.37
C GLN A 8 -3.91 -7.19 -13.03
N GLY A 9 -3.55 -7.98 -12.03
CA GLY A 9 -3.08 -7.49 -10.72
C GLY A 9 -1.76 -6.72 -10.77
N THR A 10 -0.97 -6.85 -11.85
CA THR A 10 0.27 -6.08 -12.08
C THR A 10 0.06 -4.79 -12.88
N LYS A 11 -1.10 -4.60 -13.52
CA LYS A 11 -1.47 -3.31 -14.12
C LYS A 11 -1.94 -2.37 -13.03
N LYS A 12 -1.37 -1.16 -12.98
CA LYS A 12 -1.88 -0.07 -12.16
C LYS A 12 -3.40 0.05 -12.41
N MET A 13 -4.20 -0.35 -11.42
CA MET A 13 -5.65 -0.30 -11.52
C MET A 13 -6.08 1.17 -11.53
N HIS A 14 -6.68 1.60 -12.63
CA HIS A 14 -6.97 3.02 -12.89
C HIS A 14 -8.44 3.39 -12.68
N SER A 15 -9.33 2.42 -12.36
CA SER A 15 -10.75 2.72 -12.14
C SER A 15 -11.39 1.89 -11.03
N ASN A 16 -12.30 2.53 -10.27
CA ASN A 16 -13.12 1.85 -9.25
C ASN A 16 -14.02 0.74 -9.82
N SER A 17 -14.37 0.81 -11.12
CA SER A 17 -15.19 -0.22 -11.77
C SER A 17 -14.43 -1.54 -11.96
N GLU A 18 -13.13 -1.48 -12.31
CA GLU A 18 -12.29 -2.68 -12.43
C GLU A 18 -12.05 -3.34 -11.08
N MET A 19 -11.92 -2.56 -10.00
CA MET A 19 -11.80 -3.10 -8.64
C MET A 19 -13.05 -3.88 -8.22
N ASN A 20 -14.23 -3.34 -8.46
CA ASN A 20 -15.49 -3.97 -8.11
C ASN A 20 -15.73 -5.28 -8.90
N GLU A 21 -15.32 -5.36 -10.16
CA GLU A 21 -15.41 -6.57 -10.95
C GLU A 21 -14.51 -7.68 -10.41
N ILE A 22 -13.29 -7.37 -10.00
CA ILE A 22 -12.34 -8.35 -9.45
C ILE A 22 -12.78 -8.81 -8.07
N GLU A 23 -13.31 -7.94 -7.21
CA GLU A 23 -13.86 -8.32 -5.91
C GLU A 23 -14.97 -9.36 -6.03
N ASN A 24 -15.79 -9.30 -7.07
CA ASN A 24 -16.84 -10.27 -7.32
C ASN A 24 -16.35 -11.67 -7.74
N TYR A 25 -15.08 -11.79 -8.19
CA TYR A 25 -14.47 -13.08 -8.55
C TYR A 25 -13.74 -13.76 -7.39
N LEU A 26 -13.40 -13.01 -6.33
CA LEU A 26 -12.73 -13.58 -5.16
C LEU A 26 -13.71 -14.41 -4.31
N GLU A 27 -13.24 -15.55 -3.84
CA GLU A 27 -14.00 -16.35 -2.88
C GLU A 27 -14.31 -15.53 -1.62
N ASN A 28 -15.56 -15.56 -1.16
CA ASN A 28 -16.02 -14.78 -0.01
C ASN A 28 -15.19 -15.07 1.26
N ASP A 29 -14.75 -16.33 1.43
CA ASP A 29 -13.93 -16.75 2.55
C ASP A 29 -12.54 -16.07 2.57
N ILE A 30 -11.95 -15.86 1.40
CA ILE A 30 -10.66 -15.16 1.25
C ILE A 30 -10.79 -13.68 1.59
N GLN A 31 -11.87 -13.05 1.16
CA GLN A 31 -12.14 -11.66 1.51
C GLN A 31 -12.32 -11.50 3.03
N GLN A 32 -13.04 -12.41 3.68
CA GLN A 32 -13.23 -12.38 5.13
C GLN A 32 -11.91 -12.61 5.88
N LEU A 33 -11.11 -13.54 5.41
CA LEU A 33 -9.77 -13.80 5.96
C LEU A 33 -8.88 -12.55 5.87
N THR A 34 -8.84 -11.90 4.70
CA THR A 34 -8.07 -10.67 4.51
C THR A 34 -8.57 -9.55 5.42
N LYS A 35 -9.88 -9.36 5.52
CA LYS A 35 -10.49 -8.38 6.43
C LYS A 35 -10.10 -8.62 7.89
N GLU A 36 -10.08 -9.88 8.33
CA GLU A 36 -9.69 -10.22 9.70
C GLU A 36 -8.20 -9.94 9.95
N ILE A 37 -7.32 -10.28 8.99
CA ILE A 37 -5.89 -9.94 9.07
C ILE A 37 -5.70 -8.43 9.24
N LEU A 38 -6.31 -7.62 8.37
CA LEU A 38 -6.15 -6.16 8.40
C LEU A 38 -6.78 -5.54 9.66
N ARG A 39 -7.91 -6.07 10.12
CA ARG A 39 -8.52 -5.61 11.39
C ARG A 39 -7.62 -5.87 12.59
N ARG A 40 -6.99 -7.07 12.68
CA ARG A 40 -6.04 -7.37 13.77
C ARG A 40 -4.78 -6.51 13.67
N MET A 41 -4.29 -6.26 12.45
CA MET A 41 -3.18 -5.32 12.23
C MET A 41 -3.51 -3.94 12.79
N ASP A 42 -4.68 -3.41 12.49
CA ASP A 42 -5.07 -2.08 12.98
C ASP A 42 -5.31 -2.04 14.49
N ASN A 43 -5.87 -3.12 15.07
CA ASN A 43 -6.05 -3.21 16.51
C ASN A 43 -4.72 -3.22 17.29
N VAL A 44 -3.68 -3.85 16.73
CA VAL A 44 -2.36 -3.96 17.40
C VAL A 44 -1.50 -2.72 17.13
N TYR A 45 -1.48 -2.24 15.89
CA TYR A 45 -0.52 -1.22 15.45
C TYR A 45 -1.14 0.14 15.11
N SER A 46 -2.47 0.27 15.06
CA SER A 46 -3.21 1.52 14.75
C SER A 46 -2.79 2.17 13.42
N LEU A 47 -2.62 1.35 12.38
CA LEU A 47 -2.08 1.77 11.08
C LEU A 47 -3.13 2.20 10.05
N ASN A 48 -4.43 1.98 10.33
CA ASN A 48 -5.56 2.22 9.42
C ASN A 48 -5.44 1.47 8.07
N LEU A 49 -4.86 0.27 8.06
CA LEU A 49 -4.68 -0.57 6.87
C LEU A 49 -6.01 -1.17 6.40
N PHE A 50 -6.97 -1.34 7.29
CA PHE A 50 -8.31 -1.85 6.96
C PHE A 50 -9.06 -0.95 5.96
N GLN A 51 -8.72 0.34 5.90
CA GLN A 51 -9.32 1.31 4.98
C GLN A 51 -8.58 1.38 3.62
N ASP A 52 -7.47 0.68 3.47
CA ASP A 52 -6.69 0.64 2.22
C ASP A 52 -7.28 -0.43 1.27
N ASN A 53 -8.16 0.02 0.35
CA ASN A 53 -8.81 -0.86 -0.62
C ASN A 53 -7.80 -1.54 -1.57
N GLU A 54 -6.70 -0.87 -1.90
CA GLU A 54 -5.65 -1.45 -2.75
C GLU A 54 -4.93 -2.59 -2.02
N LEU A 55 -4.62 -2.42 -0.73
CA LEU A 55 -4.07 -3.49 0.10
C LEU A 55 -5.05 -4.64 0.24
N MET A 56 -6.32 -4.34 0.57
CA MET A 56 -7.38 -5.35 0.71
C MET A 56 -7.45 -6.24 -0.53
N LEU A 57 -7.50 -5.63 -1.71
CA LEU A 57 -7.62 -6.35 -2.98
C LEU A 57 -6.34 -7.12 -3.31
N SER A 58 -5.18 -6.45 -3.26
CA SER A 58 -3.90 -7.07 -3.64
C SER A 58 -3.53 -8.23 -2.72
N LEU A 59 -3.79 -8.11 -1.42
CA LEU A 59 -3.57 -9.19 -0.46
C LEU A 59 -4.55 -10.35 -0.66
N SER A 60 -5.82 -10.08 -0.93
CA SER A 60 -6.81 -11.14 -1.23
C SER A 60 -6.43 -11.92 -2.50
N LEU A 61 -6.03 -11.22 -3.57
CA LEU A 61 -5.56 -11.84 -4.81
C LEU A 61 -4.29 -12.67 -4.62
N HIS A 62 -3.45 -12.32 -3.65
CA HIS A 62 -2.27 -13.10 -3.28
C HIS A 62 -2.62 -14.32 -2.44
N LEU A 63 -3.48 -14.15 -1.42
CA LEU A 63 -3.84 -15.22 -0.48
C LEU A 63 -4.62 -16.36 -1.12
N GLU A 64 -5.50 -16.08 -2.08
CA GLU A 64 -6.30 -17.10 -2.76
C GLU A 64 -5.43 -18.20 -3.38
N PRO A 65 -4.49 -17.91 -4.31
CA PRO A 65 -3.59 -18.92 -4.85
C PRO A 65 -2.61 -19.49 -3.81
N ALA A 66 -2.20 -18.69 -2.83
CA ALA A 66 -1.30 -19.13 -1.79
C ALA A 66 -1.94 -20.25 -0.96
N ILE A 67 -3.15 -20.04 -0.45
CA ILE A 67 -3.89 -21.03 0.33
C ILE A 67 -4.16 -22.28 -0.49
N ASN A 68 -4.50 -22.13 -1.77
CA ASN A 68 -4.67 -23.28 -2.66
C ASN A 68 -3.37 -24.10 -2.81
N ARG A 69 -2.20 -23.44 -2.96
CA ARG A 69 -0.90 -24.10 -2.96
C ARG A 69 -0.66 -24.91 -1.68
N TYR A 70 -0.93 -24.33 -0.50
CA TYR A 70 -0.76 -25.01 0.78
C TYR A 70 -1.68 -26.22 0.92
N LYS A 71 -2.94 -26.13 0.49
CA LYS A 71 -3.86 -27.30 0.45
C LYS A 71 -3.32 -28.46 -0.38
N HIS A 72 -2.52 -28.16 -1.39
CA HIS A 72 -1.92 -29.15 -2.29
C HIS A 72 -0.41 -29.43 -2.00
N GLN A 73 0.11 -28.97 -0.87
CA GLN A 73 1.51 -29.14 -0.43
C GLN A 73 2.54 -28.62 -1.44
N MET A 74 2.18 -27.54 -2.15
CA MET A 74 3.04 -26.85 -3.10
C MET A 74 3.60 -25.58 -2.47
N ASN A 75 4.87 -25.59 -2.05
CA ASN A 75 5.52 -24.41 -1.47
C ASN A 75 6.20 -23.58 -2.55
N LEU A 76 6.15 -22.26 -2.39
CA LEU A 76 6.80 -21.30 -3.28
C LEU A 76 8.00 -20.67 -2.56
N ARG A 77 9.20 -20.78 -3.17
CA ARG A 77 10.40 -20.15 -2.62
C ARG A 77 10.35 -18.63 -2.86
N ASN A 78 10.69 -17.85 -1.84
CA ASN A 78 10.85 -16.40 -1.95
C ASN A 78 12.34 -16.04 -2.08
N PRO A 79 12.81 -15.63 -3.27
CA PRO A 79 14.22 -15.29 -3.47
C PRO A 79 14.65 -14.01 -2.75
N LEU A 80 13.68 -13.18 -2.31
CA LEU A 80 13.91 -11.91 -1.61
C LEU A 80 13.77 -12.03 -0.09
N LEU A 81 13.58 -13.23 0.45
CA LEU A 81 13.27 -13.44 1.88
C LEU A 81 14.26 -12.75 2.82
N GLU A 82 15.57 -12.95 2.59
CA GLU A 82 16.61 -12.34 3.42
C GLU A 82 16.64 -10.82 3.30
N GLU A 83 16.37 -10.29 2.11
CA GLU A 83 16.27 -8.86 1.90
C GLU A 83 15.05 -8.26 2.61
N ILE A 84 13.91 -8.95 2.56
CA ILE A 84 12.67 -8.56 3.25
C ILE A 84 12.90 -8.51 4.76
N LYS A 85 13.48 -9.56 5.35
CA LYS A 85 13.79 -9.62 6.78
C LYS A 85 14.71 -8.48 7.23
N ASN A 86 15.68 -8.11 6.39
CA ASN A 86 16.65 -7.06 6.73
C ASN A 86 16.10 -5.63 6.52
N LYS A 87 15.37 -5.39 5.43
CA LYS A 87 14.90 -4.05 5.05
C LYS A 87 13.53 -3.69 5.62
N TYR A 88 12.64 -4.68 5.73
CA TYR A 88 11.22 -4.51 6.07
C TYR A 88 10.85 -5.30 7.32
N LEU A 89 11.73 -5.23 8.33
CA LEU A 89 11.61 -6.01 9.55
C LEU A 89 10.24 -5.87 10.21
N PHE A 90 9.72 -4.64 10.32
CA PHE A 90 8.41 -4.40 10.91
C PHE A 90 7.29 -5.13 10.15
N SER A 91 7.25 -5.00 8.83
CA SER A 91 6.22 -5.63 7.98
C SER A 91 6.34 -7.15 8.02
N TYR A 92 7.57 -7.69 8.11
CA TYR A 92 7.81 -9.13 8.25
C TYR A 92 7.32 -9.66 9.61
N GLU A 93 7.69 -9.02 10.72
CA GLU A 93 7.24 -9.39 12.06
C GLU A 93 5.72 -9.28 12.21
N ALA A 94 5.11 -8.26 11.64
CA ALA A 94 3.66 -8.11 11.62
C ALA A 94 2.98 -9.21 10.80
N ALA A 95 3.53 -9.61 9.67
CA ALA A 95 3.02 -10.74 8.88
C ALA A 95 3.16 -12.06 9.65
N LEU A 96 4.29 -12.26 10.31
CA LEU A 96 4.57 -13.45 11.12
C LEU A 96 3.61 -13.57 12.31
N THR A 97 3.42 -12.47 13.06
CA THR A 97 2.65 -12.50 14.32
C THR A 97 1.14 -12.36 14.11
N ILE A 98 0.69 -11.70 13.05
CA ILE A 98 -0.74 -11.46 12.82
C ILE A 98 -1.27 -12.32 11.67
N ALA A 99 -0.72 -12.17 10.45
CA ALA A 99 -1.28 -12.84 9.29
C ALA A 99 -1.16 -14.37 9.38
N ALA A 100 0.00 -14.89 9.81
CA ALA A 100 0.21 -16.33 9.96
C ALA A 100 -0.68 -16.92 11.05
N GLU A 101 -0.92 -16.20 12.17
CA GLU A 101 -1.83 -16.66 13.22
C GLU A 101 -3.29 -16.69 12.74
N VAL A 102 -3.76 -15.62 12.08
CA VAL A 102 -5.13 -15.57 11.55
C VAL A 102 -5.38 -16.68 10.53
N ILE A 103 -4.43 -16.94 9.63
CA ILE A 103 -4.52 -18.02 8.64
C ILE A 103 -4.60 -19.38 9.34
N LYS A 104 -3.75 -19.59 10.35
CA LYS A 104 -3.73 -20.83 11.15
C LYS A 104 -5.03 -21.04 11.92
N GLU A 105 -5.54 -20.01 12.58
CA GLU A 105 -6.79 -20.08 13.34
C GLU A 105 -8.01 -20.30 12.44
N SER A 106 -8.08 -19.60 11.29
CA SER A 106 -9.24 -19.63 10.41
C SER A 106 -9.29 -20.88 9.51
N LEU A 107 -8.13 -21.36 9.04
CA LEU A 107 -8.03 -22.41 8.03
C LEU A 107 -7.26 -23.66 8.49
N GLY A 108 -6.61 -23.64 9.66
CA GLY A 108 -5.74 -24.73 10.11
C GLY A 108 -4.44 -24.86 9.30
N ILE A 109 -4.10 -23.87 8.48
CA ILE A 109 -2.93 -23.88 7.61
C ILE A 109 -1.78 -23.13 8.29
N THR A 110 -0.62 -23.77 8.39
CA THR A 110 0.63 -23.11 8.83
C THR A 110 1.43 -22.74 7.59
N ILE A 111 1.58 -21.45 7.34
CA ILE A 111 2.41 -20.93 6.23
C ILE A 111 3.87 -20.84 6.64
N ASP A 112 4.78 -20.96 5.66
CA ASP A 112 6.22 -20.90 5.88
C ASP A 112 6.77 -19.46 5.77
N GLU A 113 8.04 -19.28 6.08
CA GLU A 113 8.72 -17.98 6.04
C GLU A 113 8.70 -17.32 4.65
N ASN A 114 8.66 -18.12 3.58
CA ASN A 114 8.61 -17.58 2.22
C ASN A 114 7.29 -16.86 1.96
N GLU A 115 6.18 -17.47 2.38
CA GLU A 115 4.84 -16.89 2.23
C GLU A 115 4.66 -15.68 3.16
N ILE A 116 5.16 -15.77 4.40
CA ILE A 116 5.20 -14.63 5.34
C ILE A 116 5.93 -13.45 4.69
N GLY A 117 7.06 -13.69 4.02
CA GLY A 117 7.80 -12.66 3.29
C GLY A 117 6.98 -12.01 2.17
N TYR A 118 6.20 -12.78 1.41
CA TYR A 118 5.32 -12.21 0.38
C TYR A 118 4.20 -11.37 0.98
N ILE A 119 3.56 -11.82 2.05
CA ILE A 119 2.55 -11.05 2.78
C ILE A 119 3.15 -9.74 3.33
N ALA A 120 4.37 -9.80 3.88
CA ALA A 120 5.10 -8.64 4.37
C ALA A 120 5.30 -7.56 3.30
N LEU A 121 5.56 -7.93 2.05
CA LEU A 121 5.69 -6.99 0.93
C LEU A 121 4.38 -6.24 0.65
N HIS A 122 3.23 -6.89 0.78
CA HIS A 122 1.94 -6.22 0.65
C HIS A 122 1.74 -5.18 1.76
N PHE A 123 2.08 -5.50 3.00
CA PHE A 123 2.02 -4.55 4.11
C PHE A 123 2.96 -3.38 3.90
N GLU A 124 4.22 -3.64 3.50
CA GLU A 124 5.20 -2.58 3.26
C GLU A 124 4.76 -1.63 2.15
N ALA A 125 4.22 -2.18 1.05
CA ALA A 125 3.71 -1.36 -0.05
C ALA A 125 2.58 -0.42 0.42
N ALA A 126 1.68 -0.88 1.29
CA ALA A 126 0.64 -0.06 1.86
C ALA A 126 1.19 1.04 2.79
N LEU A 127 2.15 0.70 3.65
CA LEU A 127 2.81 1.66 4.54
C LEU A 127 3.56 2.74 3.75
N GLU A 128 4.24 2.36 2.68
CA GLU A 128 4.92 3.33 1.81
C GLU A 128 3.91 4.26 1.09
N ARG A 129 2.77 3.73 0.61
CA ARG A 129 1.69 4.58 0.07
C ARG A 129 1.17 5.57 1.10
N GLN A 130 0.94 5.12 2.35
CA GLN A 130 0.50 6.01 3.42
C GLN A 130 1.53 7.10 3.71
N LYS A 131 2.81 6.79 3.77
CA LYS A 131 3.89 7.78 3.94
C LYS A 131 3.92 8.81 2.81
N GLN A 132 3.73 8.37 1.57
CA GLN A 132 3.67 9.26 0.40
C GLN A 132 2.44 10.17 0.46
N ASN A 133 1.27 9.64 0.85
CA ASN A 133 0.05 10.40 1.02
C ASN A 133 0.10 11.36 2.23
N GLN A 134 0.81 10.98 3.29
CA GLN A 134 1.03 11.80 4.50
C GLN A 134 2.13 12.86 4.31
N LYS A 135 2.92 12.80 3.25
CA LYS A 135 3.71 13.96 2.81
C LYS A 135 2.73 15.05 2.38
N SER A 136 2.03 15.63 3.37
CA SER A 136 1.24 16.83 3.17
C SER A 136 2.18 17.85 2.56
N LYS A 137 1.91 18.21 1.30
CA LYS A 137 2.66 19.26 0.61
C LYS A 137 2.79 20.43 1.57
N LYS A 138 4.01 20.86 1.87
CA LYS A 138 4.24 21.99 2.78
C LYS A 138 3.55 23.21 2.22
N ARG A 139 2.72 23.87 3.01
CA ARG A 139 2.06 25.09 2.58
C ARG A 139 3.10 26.18 2.39
N CYS A 140 3.14 26.77 1.21
CA CYS A 140 4.09 27.80 0.82
C CYS A 140 3.33 29.04 0.30
N LEU A 141 3.66 30.19 0.85
CA LEU A 141 3.23 31.50 0.32
C LEU A 141 4.47 32.21 -0.23
N ILE A 142 4.41 32.65 -1.48
CA ILE A 142 5.50 33.38 -2.13
C ILE A 142 5.32 34.88 -1.84
N VAL A 143 6.31 35.45 -1.16
CA VAL A 143 6.36 36.89 -0.86
C VAL A 143 7.46 37.54 -1.70
N CYS A 144 7.14 38.50 -2.52
CA CYS A 144 8.08 39.18 -3.41
C CYS A 144 8.10 40.70 -3.19
N ALA A 145 9.32 41.27 -2.99
CA ALA A 145 9.51 42.71 -2.89
C ALA A 145 9.78 43.35 -4.25
N SER A 146 10.06 42.58 -5.30
CA SER A 146 10.47 43.08 -6.63
C SER A 146 9.36 43.11 -7.67
N GLY A 147 8.10 42.82 -7.28
CA GLY A 147 6.92 42.92 -8.12
C GLY A 147 6.42 41.60 -8.72
N LEU A 148 5.23 41.66 -9.34
CA LEU A 148 4.41 40.55 -9.82
C LEU A 148 5.14 39.62 -10.82
N GLY A 149 5.95 40.17 -11.73
CA GLY A 149 6.61 39.37 -12.76
C GLY A 149 7.64 38.35 -12.17
N THR A 150 8.40 38.79 -11.18
CA THR A 150 9.39 37.94 -10.49
C THR A 150 8.70 36.89 -9.63
N ALA A 151 7.63 37.26 -8.94
CA ALA A 151 6.79 36.35 -8.17
C ALA A 151 6.20 35.23 -9.05
N GLN A 152 5.73 35.59 -10.25
CA GLN A 152 5.12 34.65 -11.20
C GLN A 152 6.17 33.66 -11.74
N LEU A 153 7.37 34.14 -12.08
CA LEU A 153 8.45 33.27 -12.54
C LEU A 153 8.88 32.29 -11.43
N LEU A 154 8.99 32.77 -10.19
CA LEU A 154 9.32 31.94 -9.04
C LEU A 154 8.23 30.90 -8.77
N LEU A 155 6.95 31.30 -8.87
CA LEU A 155 5.81 30.40 -8.77
C LEU A 155 5.94 29.22 -9.75
N LEU A 156 6.14 29.52 -11.04
CA LEU A 156 6.27 28.50 -12.08
C LEU A 156 7.43 27.55 -11.82
N LYS A 157 8.60 28.10 -11.44
CA LYS A 157 9.78 27.28 -11.12
C LYS A 157 9.55 26.38 -9.90
N LEU A 158 8.95 26.89 -8.84
CA LEU A 158 8.65 26.10 -7.65
C LEU A 158 7.58 25.03 -7.92
N GLN A 159 6.59 25.33 -8.72
CA GLN A 159 5.58 24.35 -9.15
C GLN A 159 6.21 23.22 -9.97
N ASP A 160 7.14 23.54 -10.87
CA ASP A 160 7.82 22.53 -11.69
C ASP A 160 8.81 21.68 -10.88
N SER A 161 9.64 22.31 -10.03
CA SER A 161 10.70 21.63 -9.30
C SER A 161 10.23 20.90 -8.03
N PHE A 162 9.13 21.35 -7.40
CA PHE A 162 8.67 20.85 -6.09
C PHE A 162 7.18 20.52 -6.09
N TYR A 163 6.65 20.07 -7.22
CA TYR A 163 5.24 19.72 -7.40
C TYR A 163 4.70 18.79 -6.30
N ASP A 164 5.48 17.79 -5.88
CA ASP A 164 5.08 16.81 -4.87
C ASP A 164 5.34 17.26 -3.42
N GLU A 165 6.12 18.33 -3.21
CA GLU A 165 6.55 18.75 -1.88
C GLU A 165 5.83 20.02 -1.39
N LEU A 166 5.41 20.90 -2.31
CA LEU A 166 4.85 22.21 -1.98
C LEU A 166 3.39 22.35 -2.43
N ASN A 167 2.57 22.83 -1.53
CA ASN A 167 1.24 23.39 -1.82
C ASN A 167 1.35 24.91 -1.81
N ILE A 168 1.47 25.53 -3.00
CA ILE A 168 1.65 26.96 -3.11
C ILE A 168 0.29 27.64 -3.02
N LEU A 169 0.08 28.39 -1.94
CA LEU A 169 -1.17 29.08 -1.62
C LEU A 169 -1.40 30.32 -2.49
N GLY A 170 -0.32 30.89 -3.04
CA GLY A 170 -0.38 32.09 -3.87
C GLY A 170 0.89 32.92 -3.78
N THR A 171 0.83 34.10 -4.38
CA THR A 171 1.86 35.14 -4.32
C THR A 171 1.30 36.38 -3.66
N THR A 172 2.11 37.06 -2.85
CA THR A 172 1.77 38.37 -2.29
C THR A 172 2.96 39.33 -2.34
N GLU A 173 2.69 40.59 -2.31
CA GLU A 173 3.73 41.62 -2.20
C GLU A 173 4.13 41.79 -0.74
N TYR A 174 5.42 42.08 -0.50
CA TYR A 174 5.94 42.25 0.86
C TYR A 174 5.21 43.32 1.67
N TYR A 175 4.68 44.36 0.98
CA TYR A 175 3.97 45.45 1.61
C TYR A 175 2.49 45.15 1.92
N ASN A 176 1.99 43.99 1.54
CA ASN A 176 0.60 43.54 1.74
C ASN A 176 0.50 42.38 2.77
N LEU A 177 1.56 42.17 3.53
CA LEU A 177 1.59 41.31 4.69
C LEU A 177 1.13 42.06 5.90
#